data_526dc5e6d320137936cbd434e3750743
#
_entry.id   526dc5e6d320137936cbd434e3750743
#
_cell.length_a   1.000
_cell.length_b   1.000
_cell.length_c   1.000
_cell.angle_alpha   90.00
_cell.angle_beta   90.00
_cell.angle_gamma   90.00
#
_symmetry.space_group_name_H-M   'P 1'
#
loop_
_entity.id
_entity.type
_entity.pdbx_description
1 polymer ?
#
loop_
_entity_poly.entity_id
_entity_poly.type
_entity_poly.pdbx_seq_one_letter_code
_entity_poly.pdbx_strand_id
1 'polypeptide(L)'
;NSDILNKIARSTTPTIVVINKVDNATQEKVVEIINHWKEILPNAEVVPCSALHKIGVERVMELVKEKLPFSPAYYDKDMLTDKSMRFLVSEIIREKILLRYEKEIPYSTEVMVEEYLEGENLNRIRAVIFTERESQKRIIIGHGGEQIKKIGIEARKDIEEFTSKKCFLELFVKVKKDWRNSERDLQNFGYEQKK
;
A
#
# COMPACT_ATOMS: atom_id res chain seq x y z
N ASN A 1 4.53 10.37 -19.51
CA ASN A 1 4.65 11.27 -18.33
C ASN A 1 4.59 12.77 -18.69
N SER A 2 4.93 13.21 -19.92
CA SER A 2 4.87 14.62 -20.35
C SER A 2 3.47 15.23 -20.25
N ASP A 3 2.42 14.46 -20.58
CA ASP A 3 1.04 14.96 -20.59
C ASP A 3 0.52 15.29 -19.18
N ILE A 4 0.93 14.49 -18.17
CA ILE A 4 0.57 14.74 -16.77
C ILE A 4 1.25 16.00 -16.27
N LEU A 5 2.56 16.17 -16.55
CA LEU A 5 3.32 17.36 -16.15
C LEU A 5 2.75 18.62 -16.82
N ASN A 6 2.40 18.55 -18.09
CA ASN A 6 1.77 19.66 -18.81
C ASN A 6 0.41 20.05 -18.19
N LYS A 7 -0.40 19.07 -17.78
CA LYS A 7 -1.66 19.32 -17.07
C LYS A 7 -1.45 20.01 -15.73
N ILE A 8 -0.46 19.53 -14.94
CA ILE A 8 -0.12 20.11 -13.63
C ILE A 8 0.41 21.54 -13.81
N ALA A 9 1.33 21.77 -14.75
CA ALA A 9 1.91 23.08 -15.02
C ALA A 9 0.87 24.14 -15.47
N ARG A 10 -0.21 23.71 -16.12
CA ARG A 10 -1.32 24.58 -16.55
C ARG A 10 -2.41 24.74 -15.47
N SER A 11 -2.38 23.95 -14.42
CA SER A 11 -3.36 24.01 -13.34
C SER A 11 -3.07 25.17 -12.40
N THR A 12 -4.12 25.84 -11.95
CA THR A 12 -4.07 26.84 -10.87
C THR A 12 -4.13 26.19 -9.48
N THR A 13 -4.31 24.86 -9.43
CA THR A 13 -4.38 24.13 -8.17
C THR A 13 -3.03 24.11 -7.49
N PRO A 14 -2.95 24.43 -6.19
CA PRO A 14 -1.70 24.34 -5.43
C PRO A 14 -1.07 22.95 -5.56
N THR A 15 0.20 22.91 -5.90
CA THR A 15 0.93 21.66 -6.16
C THR A 15 2.07 21.49 -5.17
N ILE A 16 2.19 20.29 -4.62
CA ILE A 16 3.30 19.87 -3.75
C ILE A 16 4.00 18.69 -4.42
N VAL A 17 5.29 18.82 -4.68
CA VAL A 17 6.14 17.75 -5.20
C VAL A 17 6.89 17.13 -4.02
N VAL A 18 6.60 15.87 -3.72
CA VAL A 18 7.25 15.14 -2.63
C VAL A 18 8.33 14.22 -3.21
N ILE A 19 9.60 14.48 -2.87
CA ILE A 19 10.74 13.64 -3.25
C ILE A 19 10.96 12.64 -2.13
N ASN A 20 10.41 11.44 -2.29
CA ASN A 20 10.50 10.39 -1.26
C ASN A 20 11.78 9.55 -1.39
N LYS A 21 12.13 8.83 -0.30
CA LYS A 21 13.29 7.93 -0.17
C LYS A 21 14.63 8.67 -0.22
N VAL A 22 14.68 9.88 0.35
CA VAL A 22 15.95 10.65 0.40
C VAL A 22 17.04 9.99 1.25
N ASP A 23 16.65 9.04 2.11
CA ASP A 23 17.56 8.16 2.86
C ASP A 23 18.46 7.28 1.96
N ASN A 24 18.04 7.03 0.71
CA ASN A 24 18.79 6.25 -0.28
C ASN A 24 19.64 7.09 -1.22
N ALA A 25 19.78 8.40 -0.98
CA ALA A 25 20.51 9.32 -1.84
C ALA A 25 21.48 10.22 -1.06
N THR A 26 22.53 10.69 -1.72
CA THR A 26 23.40 11.70 -1.11
C THR A 26 22.73 13.07 -1.07
N GLN A 27 23.19 13.95 -0.19
CA GLN A 27 22.65 15.28 -0.03
C GLN A 27 22.73 16.09 -1.34
N GLU A 28 23.85 15.97 -2.06
CA GLU A 28 24.07 16.64 -3.35
C GLU A 28 23.02 16.19 -4.38
N LYS A 29 22.74 14.88 -4.43
CA LYS A 29 21.75 14.33 -5.35
C LYS A 29 20.32 14.77 -5.02
N VAL A 30 20.00 14.90 -3.74
CA VAL A 30 18.70 15.43 -3.30
C VAL A 30 18.56 16.90 -3.73
N VAL A 31 19.59 17.71 -3.56
CA VAL A 31 19.58 19.13 -4.00
C VAL A 31 19.43 19.24 -5.53
N GLU A 32 20.14 18.41 -6.30
CA GLU A 32 20.01 18.35 -7.75
C GLU A 32 18.55 18.06 -8.17
N ILE A 33 17.92 17.06 -7.55
CA ILE A 33 16.53 16.70 -7.85
C ILE A 33 15.56 17.82 -7.47
N ILE A 34 15.77 18.47 -6.33
CA ILE A 34 14.95 19.63 -5.90
C ILE A 34 15.02 20.73 -6.95
N ASN A 35 16.23 21.10 -7.40
CA ASN A 35 16.41 22.16 -8.40
C ASN A 35 15.74 21.80 -9.72
N HIS A 36 15.92 20.56 -10.17
CA HIS A 36 15.26 20.05 -11.39
C HIS A 36 13.73 20.17 -11.33
N TRP A 37 13.11 19.81 -10.21
CA TRP A 37 11.65 19.94 -10.08
C TRP A 37 11.19 21.40 -9.97
N LYS A 38 11.98 22.29 -9.36
CA LYS A 38 11.69 23.72 -9.34
C LYS A 38 11.77 24.37 -10.71
N GLU A 39 12.63 23.89 -11.60
CA GLU A 39 12.67 24.34 -13.01
C GLU A 39 11.45 23.89 -13.79
N ILE A 40 11.00 22.62 -13.59
CA ILE A 40 9.84 22.06 -14.31
C ILE A 40 8.52 22.66 -13.79
N LEU A 41 8.39 22.82 -12.49
CA LEU A 41 7.17 23.28 -11.82
C LEU A 41 7.51 24.45 -10.87
N PRO A 42 7.76 25.68 -11.39
CA PRO A 42 8.21 26.81 -10.58
C PRO A 42 7.26 27.20 -9.46
N ASN A 43 5.97 26.95 -9.64
CA ASN A 43 4.92 27.29 -8.67
C ASN A 43 4.64 26.18 -7.66
N ALA A 44 5.34 25.05 -7.74
CA ALA A 44 5.16 23.93 -6.81
C ALA A 44 6.07 24.06 -5.60
N GLU A 45 5.57 23.66 -4.44
CA GLU A 45 6.40 23.41 -3.27
C GLU A 45 7.12 22.08 -3.43
N VAL A 46 8.43 22.06 -3.31
CA VAL A 46 9.23 20.82 -3.44
C VAL A 46 9.76 20.42 -2.07
N VAL A 47 9.34 19.26 -1.59
CA VAL A 47 9.66 18.77 -0.24
C VAL A 47 10.41 17.44 -0.32
N PRO A 48 11.67 17.40 0.13
CA PRO A 48 12.37 16.12 0.31
C PRO A 48 11.83 15.40 1.56
N CYS A 49 11.59 14.11 1.46
CA CYS A 49 11.13 13.29 2.59
C CYS A 49 11.67 11.86 2.56
N SER A 50 11.66 11.21 3.72
CA SER A 50 11.75 9.76 3.85
C SER A 50 10.55 9.29 4.67
N ALA A 51 9.56 8.72 4.00
CA ALA A 51 8.39 8.19 4.68
C ALA A 51 8.76 7.05 5.65
N LEU A 52 9.76 6.23 5.28
CA LEU A 52 10.26 5.13 6.12
C LEU A 52 10.81 5.64 7.46
N HIS A 53 11.59 6.72 7.44
CA HIS A 53 12.22 7.31 8.61
C HIS A 53 11.46 8.51 9.19
N LYS A 54 10.25 8.80 8.65
CA LYS A 54 9.38 9.92 9.05
C LYS A 54 10.04 11.30 8.92
N ILE A 55 11.09 11.42 8.10
CA ILE A 55 11.78 12.69 7.84
C ILE A 55 10.95 13.51 6.83
N GLY A 56 10.67 14.76 7.15
CA GLY A 56 9.95 15.69 6.26
C GLY A 56 8.44 15.41 6.09
N VAL A 57 7.90 14.35 6.68
CA VAL A 57 6.48 13.98 6.57
C VAL A 57 5.57 15.04 7.22
N GLU A 58 5.95 15.57 8.38
CA GLU A 58 5.22 16.63 9.07
C GLU A 58 5.12 17.88 8.19
N ARG A 59 6.22 18.27 7.53
CA ARG A 59 6.23 19.43 6.62
C ARG A 59 5.29 19.23 5.44
N VAL A 60 5.21 18.02 4.87
CA VAL A 60 4.24 17.71 3.82
C VAL A 60 2.81 17.90 4.33
N MET A 61 2.51 17.41 5.54
CA MET A 61 1.17 17.54 6.14
C MET A 61 0.80 18.99 6.47
N GLU A 62 1.76 19.79 6.93
CA GLU A 62 1.57 21.24 7.15
C GLU A 62 1.21 21.94 5.83
N LEU A 63 2.00 21.73 4.78
CA LEU A 63 1.74 22.32 3.46
C LEU A 63 0.40 21.91 2.88
N VAL A 64 0.00 20.65 3.06
CA VAL A 64 -1.33 20.20 2.64
C VAL A 64 -2.42 20.97 3.38
N LYS A 65 -2.32 21.12 4.71
CA LYS A 65 -3.29 21.87 5.51
C LYS A 65 -3.34 23.35 5.15
N GLU A 66 -2.17 23.97 4.91
CA GLU A 66 -2.07 25.38 4.50
C GLU A 66 -2.74 25.66 3.15
N LYS A 67 -2.66 24.70 2.22
CA LYS A 67 -3.14 24.86 0.85
C LYS A 67 -4.58 24.36 0.62
N LEU A 68 -5.16 23.65 1.58
CA LEU A 68 -6.55 23.20 1.48
C LEU A 68 -7.53 24.39 1.61
N PRO A 69 -8.52 24.49 0.72
CA PRO A 69 -9.58 25.50 0.88
C PRO A 69 -10.47 25.17 2.07
N PHE A 70 -11.04 26.19 2.67
CA PHE A 70 -12.04 26.01 3.71
C PHE A 70 -13.29 25.37 3.10
N SER A 71 -13.66 24.18 3.57
CA SER A 71 -14.79 23.41 3.06
C SER A 71 -15.44 22.59 4.20
N PRO A 72 -16.74 22.31 4.12
CA PRO A 72 -17.36 21.30 4.99
C PRO A 72 -16.67 19.95 4.82
N ALA A 73 -16.72 19.10 5.83
CA ALA A 73 -16.20 17.75 5.76
C ALA A 73 -16.97 16.93 4.69
N TYR A 74 -16.26 16.30 3.77
CA TYR A 74 -16.85 15.42 2.75
C TYR A 74 -17.15 14.02 3.27
N TYR A 75 -16.50 13.62 4.36
CA TYR A 75 -16.65 12.33 5.01
C TYR A 75 -16.97 12.53 6.49
N ASP A 76 -17.65 11.58 7.09
CA ASP A 76 -17.90 11.58 8.53
C ASP A 76 -16.57 11.57 9.29
N LYS A 77 -16.49 12.34 10.38
CA LYS A 77 -15.24 12.50 11.16
C LYS A 77 -14.73 11.18 11.74
N ASP A 78 -15.61 10.21 11.93
CA ASP A 78 -15.29 8.88 12.46
C ASP A 78 -14.93 7.88 11.36
N MET A 79 -15.03 8.27 10.08
CA MET A 79 -14.66 7.43 8.95
C MET A 79 -13.14 7.50 8.70
N LEU A 80 -12.41 6.45 9.09
CA LEU A 80 -10.97 6.36 8.88
C LEU A 80 -10.59 6.09 7.41
N THR A 81 -11.45 5.39 6.65
CA THR A 81 -11.20 4.98 5.27
C THR A 81 -12.51 4.58 4.57
N ASP A 82 -12.52 4.70 3.24
CA ASP A 82 -13.58 4.21 2.36
C ASP A 82 -13.40 2.72 1.99
N LYS A 83 -12.32 2.09 2.44
CA LYS A 83 -12.01 0.70 2.12
C LYS A 83 -12.69 -0.28 3.07
N SER A 84 -13.09 -1.43 2.52
CA SER A 84 -13.68 -2.51 3.33
C SER A 84 -12.65 -3.13 4.28
N MET A 85 -13.12 -3.69 5.40
CA MET A 85 -12.26 -4.44 6.33
C MET A 85 -11.53 -5.60 5.64
N ARG A 86 -12.17 -6.24 4.65
CA ARG A 86 -11.51 -7.30 3.84
C ARG A 86 -10.30 -6.76 3.10
N PHE A 87 -10.41 -5.58 2.50
CA PHE A 87 -9.29 -4.93 1.81
C PHE A 87 -8.16 -4.59 2.77
N LEU A 88 -8.47 -3.97 3.91
CA LEU A 88 -7.45 -3.58 4.90
C LEU A 88 -6.70 -4.80 5.45
N VAL A 89 -7.43 -5.88 5.75
CA VAL A 89 -6.82 -7.14 6.20
C VAL A 89 -5.95 -7.78 5.11
N SER A 90 -6.38 -7.74 3.84
CA SER A 90 -5.55 -8.25 2.74
C SER A 90 -4.26 -7.47 2.60
N GLU A 91 -4.29 -6.15 2.78
CA GLU A 91 -3.10 -5.29 2.73
C GLU A 91 -2.16 -5.54 3.93
N ILE A 92 -2.68 -5.78 5.14
CA ILE A 92 -1.85 -6.16 6.29
C ILE A 92 -1.11 -7.48 6.00
N ILE A 93 -1.80 -8.48 5.46
CA ILE A 93 -1.17 -9.76 5.10
C ILE A 93 -0.12 -9.56 3.98
N ARG A 94 -0.45 -8.76 2.96
CA ARG A 94 0.43 -8.46 1.84
C ARG A 94 1.70 -7.73 2.29
N GLU A 95 1.58 -6.81 3.26
CA GLU A 95 2.74 -6.16 3.88
C GLU A 95 3.70 -7.16 4.51
N LYS A 96 3.20 -8.19 5.22
CA LYS A 96 4.10 -9.21 5.84
C LYS A 96 4.84 -10.02 4.78
N ILE A 97 4.21 -10.26 3.62
CA ILE A 97 4.89 -10.87 2.48
C ILE A 97 5.98 -9.93 1.93
N LEU A 98 5.66 -8.65 1.74
CA LEU A 98 6.58 -7.64 1.23
C LEU A 98 7.82 -7.45 2.13
N LEU A 99 7.63 -7.48 3.45
CA LEU A 99 8.72 -7.30 4.42
C LEU A 99 9.60 -8.55 4.57
N ARG A 100 9.08 -9.73 4.24
CA ARG A 100 9.74 -11.01 4.46
C ARG A 100 10.46 -11.56 3.24
N TYR A 101 10.00 -11.20 2.06
CA TYR A 101 10.55 -11.70 0.80
C TYR A 101 11.10 -10.56 -0.05
N GLU A 102 12.08 -10.92 -0.87
CA GLU A 102 12.75 -10.01 -1.80
C GLU A 102 12.49 -10.40 -3.25
N LYS A 103 13.07 -9.64 -4.18
CA LYS A 103 13.03 -9.86 -5.62
C LYS A 103 11.59 -9.88 -6.15
N GLU A 104 11.25 -10.93 -6.91
CA GLU A 104 9.97 -11.06 -7.60
C GLU A 104 8.82 -11.60 -6.73
N ILE A 105 9.10 -12.25 -5.60
CA ILE A 105 8.06 -12.92 -4.79
C ILE A 105 6.96 -11.95 -4.35
N PRO A 106 7.25 -10.80 -3.70
CA PRO A 106 6.21 -9.87 -3.29
C PRO A 106 5.36 -9.35 -4.45
N TYR A 107 5.98 -9.15 -5.61
CA TYR A 107 5.32 -8.60 -6.80
C TYR A 107 4.54 -9.62 -7.61
N SER A 108 4.74 -10.90 -7.35
CA SER A 108 4.04 -12.02 -8.00
C SER A 108 2.93 -12.61 -7.15
N THR A 109 2.63 -11.97 -6.01
CA THR A 109 1.60 -12.43 -5.07
C THR A 109 0.44 -11.45 -5.00
N GLU A 110 -0.74 -11.99 -4.80
CA GLU A 110 -1.95 -11.25 -4.47
C GLU A 110 -2.62 -11.88 -3.26
N VAL A 111 -3.26 -11.08 -2.43
CA VAL A 111 -3.94 -11.55 -1.22
C VAL A 111 -5.43 -11.22 -1.30
N MET A 112 -6.27 -12.23 -1.19
CA MET A 112 -7.72 -12.06 -1.17
C MET A 112 -8.30 -12.63 0.13
N VAL A 113 -9.10 -11.85 0.83
CA VAL A 113 -9.89 -12.30 1.96
C VAL A 113 -11.18 -12.92 1.44
N GLU A 114 -11.25 -14.25 1.43
CA GLU A 114 -12.44 -14.99 1.00
C GLU A 114 -13.58 -14.87 2.02
N GLU A 115 -13.25 -14.88 3.31
CA GLU A 115 -14.21 -14.80 4.40
C GLU A 115 -13.76 -13.85 5.49
N TYR A 116 -14.65 -12.96 5.93
CA TYR A 116 -14.49 -12.11 7.09
C TYR A 116 -15.80 -12.14 7.88
N LEU A 117 -15.78 -12.80 9.03
CA LEU A 117 -16.92 -12.90 9.95
C LEU A 117 -16.56 -12.12 11.21
N GLU A 118 -17.25 -11.01 11.39
CA GLU A 118 -17.07 -10.17 12.55
C GLU A 118 -17.90 -10.72 13.73
N GLY A 119 -17.22 -11.04 14.82
CA GLY A 119 -17.84 -11.40 16.08
C GLY A 119 -17.70 -10.31 17.13
N GLU A 120 -18.37 -10.48 18.26
CA GLU A 120 -18.26 -9.51 19.37
C GLU A 120 -16.82 -9.40 19.88
N ASN A 121 -16.17 -10.54 20.15
CA ASN A 121 -14.82 -10.61 20.73
C ASN A 121 -13.77 -11.26 19.81
N LEU A 122 -14.21 -11.94 18.74
CA LEU A 122 -13.36 -12.72 17.87
C LEU A 122 -13.77 -12.58 16.41
N ASN A 123 -12.89 -12.04 15.60
CA ASN A 123 -13.02 -12.03 14.14
C ASN A 123 -12.50 -13.35 13.56
N ARG A 124 -13.25 -13.95 12.62
CA ARG A 124 -12.80 -15.12 11.87
C ARG A 124 -12.51 -14.72 10.45
N ILE A 125 -11.29 -14.99 10.01
CA ILE A 125 -10.77 -14.53 8.72
C ILE A 125 -10.16 -15.71 7.99
N ARG A 126 -10.57 -15.88 6.73
CA ARG A 126 -9.94 -16.80 5.79
C ARG A 126 -9.40 -16.01 4.61
N ALA A 127 -8.09 -16.12 4.38
CA ALA A 127 -7.43 -15.43 3.29
C ALA A 127 -6.60 -16.39 2.44
N VAL A 128 -6.52 -16.08 1.15
CA VAL A 128 -5.76 -16.83 0.15
C VAL A 128 -4.68 -15.94 -0.43
N ILE A 129 -3.45 -16.43 -0.38
CA ILE A 129 -2.29 -15.85 -1.05
C ILE A 129 -2.18 -16.54 -2.41
N PHE A 130 -2.39 -15.78 -3.49
CA PHE A 130 -2.21 -16.28 -4.85
C PHE A 130 -0.78 -16.04 -5.31
N THR A 131 -0.22 -17.02 -6.01
CA THR A 131 1.10 -16.93 -6.66
C THR A 131 0.96 -17.33 -8.13
N GLU A 132 1.91 -16.93 -8.98
CA GLU A 132 1.88 -17.31 -10.39
C GLU A 132 2.43 -18.72 -10.64
N ARG A 133 3.36 -19.21 -9.78
CA ARG A 133 4.10 -20.45 -9.99
C ARG A 133 4.15 -21.32 -8.74
N GLU A 134 4.24 -22.64 -8.94
CA GLU A 134 4.41 -23.60 -7.85
C GLU A 134 5.70 -23.38 -7.03
N SER A 135 6.79 -22.94 -7.68
CA SER A 135 8.02 -22.59 -6.96
C SER A 135 7.81 -21.47 -5.94
N GLN A 136 7.08 -20.42 -6.32
CA GLN A 136 6.75 -19.29 -5.44
C GLN A 136 5.84 -19.73 -4.28
N LYS A 137 4.84 -20.59 -4.56
CA LYS A 137 4.00 -21.19 -3.53
C LYS A 137 4.83 -21.95 -2.49
N ARG A 138 5.79 -22.77 -2.94
CA ARG A 138 6.68 -23.50 -2.03
C ARG A 138 7.52 -22.57 -1.17
N ILE A 139 8.00 -21.47 -1.71
CA ILE A 139 8.78 -20.46 -0.98
C ILE A 139 7.91 -19.80 0.11
N ILE A 140 6.67 -19.41 -0.21
CA ILE A 140 5.75 -18.77 0.74
C ILE A 140 5.34 -19.74 1.85
N ILE A 141 5.08 -20.99 1.52
CA ILE A 141 4.74 -22.02 2.52
C ILE A 141 5.97 -22.30 3.40
N GLY A 142 7.15 -22.45 2.79
CA GLY A 142 8.38 -22.85 3.46
C GLY A 142 8.41 -24.32 3.84
N HIS A 143 9.53 -24.76 4.42
CA HIS A 143 9.68 -26.13 4.88
C HIS A 143 8.69 -26.40 6.02
N GLY A 144 7.90 -27.47 5.91
CA GLY A 144 6.89 -27.81 6.91
C GLY A 144 5.84 -26.72 7.21
N GLY A 145 5.69 -25.70 6.36
CA GLY A 145 4.75 -24.62 6.59
C GLY A 145 5.26 -23.50 7.52
N GLU A 146 6.54 -23.50 7.86
CA GLU A 146 7.10 -22.52 8.81
C GLU A 146 6.97 -21.07 8.36
N GLN A 147 7.14 -20.79 7.06
CA GLN A 147 7.12 -19.41 6.59
C GLN A 147 5.70 -18.83 6.60
N ILE A 148 4.71 -19.57 6.09
CA ILE A 148 3.31 -19.12 6.13
C ILE A 148 2.80 -18.98 7.57
N LYS A 149 3.27 -19.83 8.50
CA LYS A 149 2.96 -19.71 9.93
C LYS A 149 3.48 -18.38 10.51
N LYS A 150 4.72 -17.99 10.17
CA LYS A 150 5.29 -16.71 10.61
C LYS A 150 4.50 -15.52 10.05
N ILE A 151 4.16 -15.54 8.75
CA ILE A 151 3.29 -14.52 8.13
C ILE A 151 1.98 -14.43 8.90
N GLY A 152 1.33 -15.56 9.17
CA GLY A 152 0.06 -15.61 9.90
C GLY A 152 0.14 -15.06 11.32
N ILE A 153 1.22 -15.32 12.05
CA ILE A 153 1.41 -14.81 13.41
C ILE A 153 1.56 -13.27 13.39
N GLU A 154 2.41 -12.74 12.50
CA GLU A 154 2.65 -11.31 12.38
C GLU A 154 1.41 -10.56 11.87
N ALA A 155 0.78 -11.07 10.82
CA ALA A 155 -0.45 -10.49 10.29
C ALA A 155 -1.58 -10.50 11.33
N ARG A 156 -1.76 -11.60 12.08
CA ARG A 156 -2.76 -11.68 13.14
C ARG A 156 -2.55 -10.62 14.21
N LYS A 157 -1.31 -10.41 14.64
CA LYS A 157 -0.99 -9.38 15.64
C LYS A 157 -1.43 -8.00 15.17
N ASP A 158 -1.09 -7.62 13.95
CA ASP A 158 -1.40 -6.30 13.42
C ASP A 158 -2.91 -6.16 13.13
N ILE A 159 -3.59 -7.24 12.71
CA ILE A 159 -5.05 -7.26 12.56
C ILE A 159 -5.75 -7.09 13.92
N GLU A 160 -5.28 -7.77 14.98
CA GLU A 160 -5.82 -7.63 16.33
C GLU A 160 -5.61 -6.20 16.87
N GLU A 161 -4.44 -5.60 16.61
CA GLU A 161 -4.15 -4.21 16.98
C GLU A 161 -5.06 -3.24 16.22
N PHE A 162 -5.20 -3.41 14.92
CA PHE A 162 -6.02 -2.56 14.05
C PHE A 162 -7.52 -2.64 14.39
N THR A 163 -8.04 -3.85 14.64
CA THR A 163 -9.46 -4.08 14.90
C THR A 163 -9.85 -3.96 16.37
N SER A 164 -8.85 -3.92 17.27
CA SER A 164 -9.03 -4.01 18.73
C SER A 164 -9.79 -5.27 19.18
N LYS A 165 -9.80 -6.33 18.35
CA LYS A 165 -10.50 -7.61 18.61
C LYS A 165 -9.55 -8.79 18.35
N LYS A 166 -9.78 -9.88 19.05
CA LYS A 166 -9.07 -11.15 18.76
C LYS A 166 -9.35 -11.63 17.34
N CYS A 167 -8.38 -12.33 16.74
CA CYS A 167 -8.48 -12.80 15.37
C CYS A 167 -8.10 -14.28 15.25
N PHE A 168 -8.97 -15.08 14.65
CA PHE A 168 -8.66 -16.39 14.12
C PHE A 168 -8.38 -16.26 12.62
N LEU A 169 -7.11 -16.39 12.22
CA LEU A 169 -6.66 -16.20 10.86
C LEU A 169 -6.24 -17.53 10.22
N GLU A 170 -6.91 -17.92 9.14
CA GLU A 170 -6.54 -19.03 8.28
C GLU A 170 -5.92 -18.50 6.98
N LEU A 171 -4.71 -18.98 6.66
CA LEU A 171 -4.00 -18.62 5.43
C LEU A 171 -3.83 -19.84 4.53
N PHE A 172 -4.18 -19.68 3.26
CA PHE A 172 -3.96 -20.66 2.20
C PHE A 172 -3.09 -20.09 1.10
N VAL A 173 -2.34 -20.94 0.39
CA VAL A 173 -1.57 -20.51 -0.79
C VAL A 173 -2.06 -21.30 -1.99
N LYS A 174 -2.52 -20.60 -3.02
CA LYS A 174 -3.01 -21.19 -4.29
C LYS A 174 -2.17 -20.65 -5.46
N VAL A 175 -1.92 -21.49 -6.46
CA VAL A 175 -1.32 -21.06 -7.71
C VAL A 175 -2.41 -20.61 -8.66
N LYS A 176 -2.26 -19.41 -9.20
CA LYS A 176 -3.10 -18.86 -10.25
C LYS A 176 -2.21 -18.32 -11.35
N LYS A 177 -2.00 -19.15 -12.38
CA LYS A 177 -1.08 -18.83 -13.47
C LYS A 177 -1.53 -17.58 -14.21
N ASP A 178 -0.56 -16.72 -14.51
CA ASP A 178 -0.75 -15.55 -15.39
C ASP A 178 -1.87 -14.57 -14.96
N TRP A 179 -2.20 -14.55 -13.67
CA TRP A 179 -3.30 -13.73 -13.13
C TRP A 179 -3.13 -12.23 -13.40
N ARG A 180 -1.88 -11.75 -13.51
CA ARG A 180 -1.59 -10.33 -13.78
C ARG A 180 -1.96 -9.88 -15.18
N ASN A 181 -2.03 -10.80 -16.14
CA ASN A 181 -2.42 -10.54 -17.52
C ASN A 181 -3.90 -10.89 -17.79
N SER A 182 -4.62 -11.42 -16.81
CA SER A 182 -6.01 -11.79 -16.91
C SER A 182 -6.90 -10.65 -16.38
N GLU A 183 -7.60 -9.94 -17.27
CA GLU A 183 -8.54 -8.88 -16.88
C GLU A 183 -9.59 -9.37 -15.88
N ARG A 184 -10.11 -10.58 -16.08
CA ARG A 184 -11.09 -11.21 -15.18
C ARG A 184 -10.50 -11.40 -13.79
N ASP A 185 -9.25 -11.82 -13.68
CA ASP A 185 -8.61 -12.08 -12.40
C ASP A 185 -8.27 -10.78 -11.68
N LEU A 186 -7.80 -9.77 -12.42
CA LEU A 186 -7.58 -8.43 -11.89
C LEU A 186 -8.89 -7.83 -11.35
N GLN A 187 -10.01 -7.95 -12.07
CA GLN A 187 -11.32 -7.51 -11.58
C GLN A 187 -11.74 -8.26 -10.31
N ASN A 188 -11.53 -9.59 -10.26
CA ASN A 188 -11.86 -10.40 -9.09
C ASN A 188 -11.01 -9.99 -7.85
N PHE A 189 -9.79 -9.50 -8.06
CA PHE A 189 -8.92 -8.97 -7.02
C PHE A 189 -9.21 -7.51 -6.66
N GLY A 190 -10.18 -6.88 -7.31
CA GLY A 190 -10.58 -5.49 -7.04
C GLY A 190 -9.80 -4.43 -7.81
N TYR A 191 -9.01 -4.82 -8.81
CA TYR A 191 -8.37 -3.88 -9.72
C TYR A 191 -9.41 -3.39 -10.75
N GLU A 192 -9.93 -2.20 -10.55
CA GLU A 192 -10.82 -1.56 -11.53
C GLU A 192 -9.98 -1.00 -12.70
N GLN A 193 -10.27 -1.44 -13.92
CA GLN A 193 -9.84 -0.71 -15.10
C GLN A 193 -10.73 0.54 -15.23
N LYS A 194 -10.21 1.69 -14.89
CA LYS A 194 -10.82 2.96 -15.32
C LYS A 194 -10.74 3.03 -16.85
N LYS A 195 -11.88 2.86 -17.51
CA LYS A 195 -12.03 3.21 -18.92
C LYS A 195 -11.82 4.70 -19.13
#